data_d75de5ebddc6143cb0fdc636cd484bf1
#
_entry.id   d75de5ebddc6143cb0fdc636cd484bf1
#
_cell.length_a   1.000
_cell.length_b   1.000
_cell.length_c   1.000
_cell.angle_alpha   90.00
_cell.angle_beta   90.00
_cell.angle_gamma   90.00
#
_symmetry.space_group_name_H-M   'P 1'
#
loop_
_entity.id
_entity.type
_entity.pdbx_description
1 polymer ?
#
loop_
_entity_poly.entity_id
_entity_poly.type
_entity_poly.pdbx_seq_one_letter_code
_entity_poly.pdbx_strand_id
1 'polypeptide(L)'
;MRTHFKSPRMLGFCAVLALGLAAFGQSAQAANPLELNFWLSGPRYDGRVAPCESALSTISSQFQEKESSFWNSPLVITGYNRIHETAFRPWQSDNMPRRYCSGDVMLSDGKMRSVHYSIIEDGGFSGFGQGVEWCVTGLDRNWAYNPSCKAARP
;
A
#
# COMPACT_ATOMS: atom_id res chain seq x y z
N MET A 1 -27.90 7.93 74.67
CA MET A 1 -26.55 7.46 74.35
C MET A 1 -26.33 7.59 72.82
N ARG A 2 -25.56 8.59 72.43
CA ARG A 2 -25.22 8.80 70.99
C ARG A 2 -23.82 8.30 70.76
N THR A 3 -23.63 7.33 69.92
CA THR A 3 -22.33 6.84 69.49
C THR A 3 -22.01 7.37 68.11
N HIS A 4 -21.00 8.25 68.08
CA HIS A 4 -20.40 8.78 66.83
C HIS A 4 -19.55 7.68 66.16
N PHE A 5 -19.90 7.31 64.96
CA PHE A 5 -19.04 6.49 64.11
C PHE A 5 -18.21 7.42 63.20
N LYS A 6 -16.93 7.62 63.54
CA LYS A 6 -15.94 8.28 62.71
C LYS A 6 -15.42 7.27 61.68
N SER A 7 -15.68 7.52 60.40
CA SER A 7 -15.08 6.80 59.31
C SER A 7 -13.92 7.64 58.69
N PRO A 8 -12.68 7.21 58.83
CA PRO A 8 -11.58 7.78 58.06
C PRO A 8 -10.91 6.68 57.27
N ARG A 9 -11.30 6.46 56.03
CA ARG A 9 -10.51 5.57 55.12
C ARG A 9 -10.85 5.69 53.60
N MET A 10 -11.51 6.72 53.14
CA MET A 10 -11.83 6.85 51.72
C MET A 10 -10.95 7.82 50.90
N LEU A 11 -10.03 8.55 51.53
CA LEU A 11 -9.17 9.50 50.80
C LEU A 11 -7.89 8.88 50.22
N GLY A 12 -7.51 7.68 50.62
CA GLY A 12 -6.27 7.05 50.15
C GLY A 12 -6.39 6.32 48.82
N PHE A 13 -7.60 5.88 48.45
CA PHE A 13 -7.78 5.05 47.24
C PHE A 13 -7.86 5.85 45.93
N CYS A 14 -8.31 7.09 45.96
CA CYS A 14 -8.40 7.92 44.75
C CYS A 14 -7.03 8.45 44.29
N ALA A 15 -6.08 8.62 45.21
CA ALA A 15 -4.74 9.14 44.83
C ALA A 15 -3.88 8.11 44.14
N VAL A 16 -4.02 6.83 44.44
CA VAL A 16 -3.27 5.74 43.80
C VAL A 16 -3.80 5.45 42.38
N LEU A 17 -5.12 5.60 42.15
CA LEU A 17 -5.72 5.42 40.81
C LEU A 17 -5.34 6.56 39.85
N ALA A 18 -5.16 7.78 40.34
CA ALA A 18 -4.76 8.93 39.51
C ALA A 18 -3.30 8.85 39.06
N LEU A 19 -2.40 8.26 39.84
CA LEU A 19 -1.00 8.07 39.46
C LEU A 19 -0.82 6.91 38.47
N GLY A 20 -1.70 5.90 38.47
CA GLY A 20 -1.63 4.76 37.54
C GLY A 20 -2.04 5.10 36.11
N LEU A 21 -2.91 6.09 35.92
CA LEU A 21 -3.38 6.50 34.58
C LEU A 21 -2.43 7.45 33.85
N ALA A 22 -1.52 8.09 34.56
CA ALA A 22 -0.52 8.99 33.96
C ALA A 22 0.64 8.24 33.27
N ALA A 23 0.82 6.92 33.55
CA ALA A 23 1.95 6.17 33.02
C ALA A 23 1.67 5.52 31.63
N PHE A 24 0.43 5.58 31.13
CA PHE A 24 0.07 4.98 29.81
C PHE A 24 -0.12 6.00 28.70
N GLY A 25 0.20 7.26 28.93
CA GLY A 25 0.21 8.30 27.92
C GLY A 25 1.51 8.28 27.10
N GLN A 26 1.96 7.12 26.61
CA GLN A 26 2.92 7.12 25.54
C GLN A 26 2.18 7.56 24.29
N SER A 27 2.44 8.79 23.84
CA SER A 27 2.07 9.21 22.50
C SER A 27 2.61 8.16 21.55
N ALA A 28 1.72 7.42 20.87
CA ALA A 28 2.10 6.58 19.75
C ALA A 28 2.75 7.51 18.73
N GLN A 29 4.07 7.56 18.69
CA GLN A 29 4.80 8.18 17.61
C GLN A 29 4.65 7.25 16.41
N ALA A 30 3.67 7.56 15.57
CA ALA A 30 3.31 6.74 14.42
C ALA A 30 4.41 6.72 13.34
N ALA A 31 5.39 7.61 13.42
CA ALA A 31 6.54 7.62 12.52
C ALA A 31 7.75 8.29 13.18
N ASN A 32 8.91 7.70 12.98
CA ASN A 32 10.18 8.35 13.33
C ASN A 32 10.45 9.45 12.29
N PRO A 33 10.74 10.70 12.69
CA PRO A 33 11.14 11.76 11.76
C PRO A 33 12.31 11.38 10.83
N LEU A 34 13.17 10.45 11.26
CA LEU A 34 14.27 9.92 10.45
C LEU A 34 13.79 8.92 9.38
N GLU A 35 12.67 8.24 9.62
CA GLU A 35 12.05 7.32 8.65
C GLU A 35 11.27 8.07 7.58
N LEU A 36 10.84 9.29 7.86
CA LEU A 36 10.11 10.14 6.91
C LEU A 36 11.00 10.79 5.86
N ASN A 37 12.30 10.53 5.90
CA ASN A 37 13.26 11.14 4.97
C ASN A 37 13.11 12.67 4.86
N PHE A 38 12.72 13.30 5.98
CA PHE A 38 12.39 14.71 6.05
C PHE A 38 13.63 15.50 6.47
N TRP A 39 14.28 16.13 5.51
CA TRP A 39 15.40 17.03 5.70
C TRP A 39 15.07 18.44 5.24
N LEU A 40 15.81 19.41 5.74
CA LEU A 40 15.67 20.84 5.41
C LEU A 40 15.75 21.17 3.90
N SER A 41 16.24 20.23 3.08
CA SER A 41 16.36 20.37 1.62
C SER A 41 15.21 19.72 0.84
N GLY A 42 14.15 19.25 1.53
CA GLY A 42 13.05 18.51 0.95
C GLY A 42 13.20 16.98 1.03
N PRO A 43 12.16 16.23 0.73
CA PRO A 43 12.17 14.78 0.81
C PRO A 43 13.17 14.21 -0.21
N ARG A 44 14.15 13.49 0.28
CA ARG A 44 15.06 12.67 -0.54
C ARG A 44 14.59 11.24 -0.45
N TYR A 45 14.29 10.66 -1.58
CA TYR A 45 14.01 9.24 -1.69
C TYR A 45 15.28 8.50 -2.11
N ASP A 46 15.78 7.67 -1.22
CA ASP A 46 16.91 6.76 -1.43
C ASP A 46 16.49 5.29 -1.41
N GLY A 47 15.18 5.04 -1.54
CA GLY A 47 14.57 3.73 -1.50
C GLY A 47 14.77 2.91 -2.78
N ARG A 48 14.11 1.74 -2.83
CA ARG A 48 14.42 0.64 -3.73
C ARG A 48 13.29 0.27 -4.69
N VAL A 49 12.38 1.21 -5.00
CA VAL A 49 11.33 0.90 -5.99
C VAL A 49 11.98 0.64 -7.35
N ALA A 50 11.84 -0.59 -7.83
CA ALA A 50 12.45 -1.06 -9.05
C ALA A 50 11.90 -0.34 -10.30
N PRO A 51 12.59 -0.41 -11.45
CA PRO A 51 12.11 0.13 -12.71
C PRO A 51 10.86 -0.61 -13.20
N CYS A 52 10.13 0.02 -14.12
CA CYS A 52 8.85 -0.49 -14.64
C CYS A 52 8.94 -1.93 -15.18
N GLU A 53 10.04 -2.25 -15.85
CA GLU A 53 10.24 -3.55 -16.49
C GLU A 53 10.31 -4.71 -15.49
N SER A 54 10.70 -4.44 -14.24
CA SER A 54 10.83 -5.47 -13.20
C SER A 54 9.52 -6.16 -12.82
N ALA A 55 8.38 -5.52 -13.05
CA ALA A 55 7.06 -6.04 -12.71
C ALA A 55 6.45 -6.94 -13.79
N LEU A 56 6.99 -6.95 -15.03
CA LEU A 56 6.32 -7.54 -16.18
C LEU A 56 6.10 -9.05 -16.04
N SER A 57 7.06 -9.78 -15.50
CA SER A 57 6.93 -11.22 -15.25
C SER A 57 5.85 -11.53 -14.20
N THR A 58 5.81 -10.74 -13.14
CA THR A 58 4.78 -10.83 -12.09
C THR A 58 3.39 -10.56 -12.65
N ILE A 59 3.24 -9.51 -13.47
CA ILE A 59 1.98 -9.18 -14.14
C ILE A 59 1.53 -10.32 -15.04
N SER A 60 2.44 -10.90 -15.85
CA SER A 60 2.11 -12.01 -16.74
C SER A 60 1.59 -13.24 -15.99
N SER A 61 2.28 -13.64 -14.91
CA SER A 61 1.88 -14.81 -14.10
C SER A 61 0.55 -14.58 -13.40
N GLN A 62 0.38 -13.42 -12.75
CA GLN A 62 -0.86 -13.07 -12.06
C GLN A 62 -2.04 -12.90 -13.03
N PHE A 63 -1.79 -12.36 -14.23
CA PHE A 63 -2.81 -12.26 -15.28
C PHE A 63 -3.29 -13.65 -15.70
N GLN A 64 -2.36 -14.55 -16.02
CA GLN A 64 -2.68 -15.91 -16.40
C GLN A 64 -3.44 -16.66 -15.30
N GLU A 65 -2.99 -16.55 -14.05
CA GLU A 65 -3.66 -17.13 -12.89
C GLU A 65 -5.08 -16.59 -12.74
N LYS A 66 -5.25 -15.27 -12.83
CA LYS A 66 -6.56 -14.61 -12.73
C LYS A 66 -7.50 -15.05 -13.85
N GLU A 67 -7.03 -15.07 -15.10
CA GLU A 67 -7.84 -15.47 -16.25
C GLU A 67 -8.26 -16.94 -16.16
N SER A 68 -7.35 -17.84 -15.81
CA SER A 68 -7.65 -19.27 -15.72
C SER A 68 -8.53 -19.61 -14.51
N SER A 69 -8.24 -19.06 -13.33
CA SER A 69 -8.88 -19.45 -12.07
C SER A 69 -10.26 -18.83 -11.87
N PHE A 70 -10.45 -17.57 -12.28
CA PHE A 70 -11.69 -16.84 -12.03
C PHE A 70 -12.57 -16.66 -13.25
N TRP A 71 -11.99 -16.65 -14.45
CA TRP A 71 -12.73 -16.35 -15.67
C TRP A 71 -12.81 -17.52 -16.64
N ASN A 72 -12.20 -18.65 -16.30
CA ASN A 72 -12.09 -19.83 -17.17
C ASN A 72 -11.68 -19.43 -18.62
N SER A 73 -10.72 -18.51 -18.69
CA SER A 73 -10.25 -17.87 -19.93
C SER A 73 -8.83 -18.33 -20.26
N PRO A 74 -8.53 -18.72 -21.51
CA PRO A 74 -7.18 -19.12 -21.91
C PRO A 74 -6.29 -17.92 -22.26
N LEU A 75 -6.72 -16.69 -21.98
CA LEU A 75 -5.95 -15.50 -22.31
C LEU A 75 -4.65 -15.45 -21.52
N VAL A 76 -3.56 -15.18 -22.21
CA VAL A 76 -2.24 -14.91 -21.63
C VAL A 76 -1.63 -13.69 -22.30
N ILE A 77 -0.75 -13.01 -21.56
CA ILE A 77 0.08 -11.93 -22.12
C ILE A 77 1.24 -12.57 -22.86
N THR A 78 1.38 -12.26 -24.15
CA THR A 78 2.44 -12.78 -25.02
C THR A 78 3.58 -11.80 -25.25
N GLY A 79 3.37 -10.52 -24.93
CA GLY A 79 4.40 -9.50 -25.08
C GLY A 79 4.00 -8.16 -24.49
N TYR A 80 5.01 -7.30 -24.32
CA TYR A 80 4.86 -5.93 -23.83
C TYR A 80 5.48 -4.95 -24.80
N ASN A 81 4.90 -3.76 -24.89
CA ASN A 81 5.36 -2.70 -25.76
C ASN A 81 5.22 -1.33 -25.07
N ARG A 82 6.10 -0.38 -25.41
CA ARG A 82 6.02 1.01 -24.96
C ARG A 82 5.93 1.18 -23.44
N ILE A 83 6.61 0.33 -22.69
CA ILE A 83 6.65 0.44 -21.22
C ILE A 83 7.38 1.71 -20.83
N HIS A 84 6.75 2.52 -19.98
CA HIS A 84 7.31 3.77 -19.47
C HIS A 84 6.73 4.16 -18.12
N GLU A 85 7.49 4.92 -17.37
CA GLU A 85 7.03 5.53 -16.13
C GLU A 85 6.08 6.70 -16.45
N THR A 86 4.96 6.76 -15.72
CA THR A 86 3.98 7.84 -15.82
C THR A 86 4.05 8.79 -14.64
N ALA A 87 4.42 8.30 -13.47
CA ALA A 87 4.67 9.10 -12.28
C ALA A 87 5.49 8.31 -11.25
N PHE A 88 6.22 9.03 -10.44
CA PHE A 88 6.87 8.49 -9.26
C PHE A 88 6.46 9.30 -8.03
N ARG A 89 5.94 8.62 -7.02
CA ARG A 89 5.59 9.20 -5.72
C ARG A 89 6.54 8.65 -4.67
N PRO A 90 7.57 9.40 -4.31
CA PRO A 90 8.46 9.03 -3.20
C PRO A 90 7.74 9.14 -1.86
N TRP A 91 8.47 8.92 -0.78
CA TRP A 91 7.98 9.10 0.58
C TRP A 91 7.26 10.44 0.76
N GLN A 92 6.05 10.37 1.31
CA GLN A 92 5.32 11.48 1.90
C GLN A 92 4.74 10.97 3.21
N SER A 93 4.30 11.88 4.09
CA SER A 93 3.86 11.59 5.46
C SER A 93 2.87 10.43 5.60
N ASP A 94 2.14 10.07 4.53
CA ASP A 94 1.08 9.07 4.57
C ASP A 94 1.12 8.06 3.43
N ASN A 95 2.19 8.02 2.64
CA ASN A 95 2.25 7.15 1.46
C ASN A 95 3.52 6.31 1.39
N MET A 96 3.35 5.01 1.15
CA MET A 96 4.46 4.16 0.71
C MET A 96 4.95 4.59 -0.67
N PRO A 97 6.26 4.58 -0.92
CA PRO A 97 6.82 4.93 -2.21
C PRO A 97 6.23 4.07 -3.32
N ARG A 98 5.85 4.71 -4.41
CA ARG A 98 5.15 4.07 -5.50
C ARG A 98 5.58 4.63 -6.85
N ARG A 99 5.91 3.73 -7.78
CA ARG A 99 6.18 4.03 -9.18
C ARG A 99 5.00 3.61 -10.02
N TYR A 100 4.43 4.53 -10.77
CA TYR A 100 3.36 4.26 -11.72
C TYR A 100 3.92 4.08 -13.12
N CYS A 101 3.47 3.05 -13.79
CA CYS A 101 3.92 2.68 -15.11
C CYS A 101 2.74 2.42 -16.05
N SER A 102 2.97 2.60 -17.33
CA SER A 102 2.00 2.29 -18.37
C SER A 102 2.69 1.70 -19.60
N GLY A 103 1.92 1.00 -20.41
CA GLY A 103 2.36 0.44 -21.67
C GLY A 103 1.25 -0.31 -22.38
N ASP A 104 1.61 -1.15 -23.33
CA ASP A 104 0.70 -2.03 -24.00
C ASP A 104 1.08 -3.49 -23.81
N VAL A 105 0.07 -4.34 -23.75
CA VAL A 105 0.19 -5.78 -23.71
C VAL A 105 -0.39 -6.36 -24.99
N MET A 106 0.32 -7.33 -25.57
CA MET A 106 -0.20 -8.20 -26.61
C MET A 106 -0.77 -9.45 -25.94
N LEU A 107 -1.98 -9.80 -26.23
CA LEU A 107 -2.66 -10.98 -25.71
C LEU A 107 -2.63 -12.13 -26.71
N SER A 108 -2.85 -13.36 -26.22
CA SER A 108 -2.89 -14.57 -27.05
C SER A 108 -4.03 -14.59 -28.07
N ASP A 109 -5.06 -13.72 -27.92
CA ASP A 109 -6.12 -13.50 -28.92
C ASP A 109 -5.70 -12.53 -30.04
N GLY A 110 -4.46 -12.08 -30.06
CA GLY A 110 -3.92 -11.14 -31.03
C GLY A 110 -4.30 -9.68 -30.79
N LYS A 111 -5.02 -9.37 -29.71
CA LYS A 111 -5.41 -7.99 -29.40
C LYS A 111 -4.38 -7.28 -28.57
N MET A 112 -4.13 -6.04 -28.90
CA MET A 112 -3.33 -5.13 -28.10
C MET A 112 -4.21 -4.33 -27.15
N ARG A 113 -3.81 -4.22 -25.88
CA ARG A 113 -4.53 -3.46 -24.86
C ARG A 113 -3.55 -2.66 -24.00
N SER A 114 -4.00 -1.53 -23.46
CA SER A 114 -3.18 -0.77 -22.54
C SER A 114 -3.15 -1.45 -21.17
N VAL A 115 -1.98 -1.47 -20.56
CA VAL A 115 -1.76 -1.89 -19.18
C VAL A 115 -1.31 -0.70 -18.35
N HIS A 116 -1.88 -0.59 -17.14
CA HIS A 116 -1.47 0.38 -16.13
C HIS A 116 -1.13 -0.39 -14.87
N TYR A 117 -0.04 -0.03 -14.23
CA TYR A 117 0.39 -0.71 -13.02
C TYR A 117 1.23 0.19 -12.12
N SER A 118 1.30 -0.18 -10.85
CA SER A 118 2.18 0.46 -9.90
C SER A 118 3.04 -0.56 -9.18
N ILE A 119 4.29 -0.18 -8.94
CA ILE A 119 5.25 -0.91 -8.12
C ILE A 119 5.30 -0.18 -6.78
N ILE A 120 5.04 -0.90 -5.69
CA ILE A 120 4.91 -0.37 -4.34
C ILE A 120 6.06 -0.90 -3.52
N GLU A 121 6.83 -0.02 -2.90
CA GLU A 121 7.86 -0.44 -1.96
C GLU A 121 7.19 -1.13 -0.77
N ASP A 122 7.76 -2.25 -0.33
CA ASP A 122 7.25 -3.04 0.79
C ASP A 122 5.76 -3.43 0.69
N GLY A 123 5.20 -3.37 -0.52
CA GLY A 123 3.82 -3.78 -0.82
C GLY A 123 3.66 -5.28 -1.12
N GLY A 124 4.71 -6.08 -0.98
CA GLY A 124 4.67 -7.52 -1.18
C GLY A 124 4.00 -8.29 -0.06
N PHE A 125 4.09 -9.61 -0.11
CA PHE A 125 3.47 -10.47 0.90
C PHE A 125 3.95 -10.13 2.32
N SER A 126 3.01 -9.81 3.21
CA SER A 126 3.31 -9.39 4.60
C SER A 126 4.25 -8.17 4.72
N GLY A 127 4.25 -7.28 3.71
CA GLY A 127 5.13 -6.12 3.71
C GLY A 127 6.58 -6.42 3.29
N PHE A 128 6.88 -7.63 2.84
CA PHE A 128 8.21 -7.98 2.36
C PHE A 128 8.30 -7.88 0.84
N GLY A 129 9.31 -7.15 0.37
CA GLY A 129 9.54 -6.95 -1.06
C GLY A 129 8.51 -6.05 -1.74
N GLN A 130 8.61 -5.96 -3.05
CA GLN A 130 7.76 -5.06 -3.82
C GLN A 130 6.40 -5.67 -4.10
N GLY A 131 5.34 -4.86 -3.90
CA GLY A 131 4.01 -5.17 -4.38
C GLY A 131 3.81 -4.66 -5.81
N VAL A 132 2.95 -5.34 -6.56
CA VAL A 132 2.56 -4.92 -7.91
C VAL A 132 1.04 -4.90 -7.99
N GLU A 133 0.48 -3.73 -8.25
CA GLU A 133 -0.93 -3.55 -8.60
C GLU A 133 -1.02 -3.28 -10.10
N TRP A 134 -1.90 -3.97 -10.79
CA TRP A 134 -2.00 -3.85 -12.25
C TRP A 134 -3.43 -3.98 -12.76
N CYS A 135 -3.68 -3.36 -13.91
CA CYS A 135 -4.95 -3.41 -14.61
C CYS A 135 -4.74 -3.38 -16.12
N VAL A 136 -5.35 -4.31 -16.85
CA VAL A 136 -5.43 -4.31 -18.31
C VAL A 136 -6.77 -3.73 -18.73
N THR A 137 -6.73 -2.67 -19.53
CA THR A 137 -7.93 -1.95 -19.95
C THR A 137 -8.89 -2.87 -20.72
N GLY A 138 -10.15 -2.91 -20.26
CA GLY A 138 -11.20 -3.76 -20.83
C GLY A 138 -11.21 -5.20 -20.32
N LEU A 139 -10.30 -5.56 -19.38
CA LEU A 139 -10.25 -6.84 -18.68
C LEU A 139 -10.34 -6.72 -17.17
N ASP A 140 -10.69 -5.53 -16.65
CA ASP A 140 -11.03 -5.31 -15.24
C ASP A 140 -12.49 -5.74 -14.98
N ARG A 141 -12.76 -7.05 -15.12
CA ARG A 141 -14.12 -7.61 -15.08
C ARG A 141 -14.73 -7.59 -13.68
N ASN A 142 -13.91 -7.56 -12.65
CA ASN A 142 -14.34 -7.43 -11.24
C ASN A 142 -14.39 -5.98 -10.76
N TRP A 143 -14.17 -5.02 -11.63
CA TRP A 143 -14.28 -3.58 -11.39
C TRP A 143 -13.37 -3.05 -10.27
N ALA A 144 -12.26 -3.74 -10.02
CA ALA A 144 -11.31 -3.37 -8.97
C ALA A 144 -10.65 -2.00 -9.20
N TYR A 145 -10.45 -1.63 -10.46
CA TYR A 145 -9.76 -0.39 -10.86
C TYR A 145 -10.62 0.54 -11.73
N ASN A 146 -11.93 0.37 -11.67
CA ASN A 146 -12.89 1.07 -12.52
C ASN A 146 -12.98 2.60 -12.24
N PRO A 147 -13.38 3.43 -13.24
CA PRO A 147 -13.60 3.06 -14.64
C PRO A 147 -12.30 2.94 -15.43
N SER A 148 -12.24 1.99 -16.36
CA SER A 148 -11.13 1.85 -17.33
C SER A 148 -9.74 1.92 -16.71
N CYS A 149 -9.50 1.18 -15.62
CA CYS A 149 -8.23 1.16 -14.89
C CYS A 149 -7.82 2.51 -14.26
N LYS A 150 -8.77 3.42 -13.98
CA LYS A 150 -8.45 4.75 -13.46
C LYS A 150 -7.70 4.66 -12.11
N ALA A 151 -8.10 3.76 -11.23
CA ALA A 151 -7.48 3.61 -9.91
C ALA A 151 -6.04 3.02 -9.97
N ALA A 152 -5.62 2.44 -11.10
CA ALA A 152 -4.25 1.95 -11.30
C ALA A 152 -3.31 3.04 -11.88
N ARG A 153 -3.80 4.25 -12.05
CA ARG A 153 -3.04 5.40 -12.57
C ARG A 153 -2.69 6.38 -11.45
N PRO A 154 -1.69 7.27 -11.64
CA PRO A 154 -1.35 8.30 -10.67
C PRO A 154 -2.46 9.31 -10.43
#